data_25e3951568631f214ce7b40920e5c8d2
#
_entry.id   25e3951568631f214ce7b40920e5c8d2
#
_cell.length_a   1.000
_cell.length_b   1.000
_cell.length_c   1.000
_cell.angle_alpha   90.00
_cell.angle_beta   90.00
_cell.angle_gamma   90.00
#
_symmetry.space_group_name_H-M   'P 1'
#
loop_
_entity.id
_entity.type
_entity.pdbx_description
1 polymer ?
#
loop_
_entity_poly.entity_id
_entity_poly.type
_entity_poly.pdbx_seq_one_letter_code
_entity_poly.pdbx_strand_id
1 'polypeptide(L)'
;ARGLGSLYAHANMLTMEEAGKIHSEYTPRGWMKTEKELLLFEQQLYLRQPGYGTSYITGKYLIEEMMMEEAKNDEVNFTVKKFFDSINSIGNIPVSLGSWEMTGNPKQLKSIIDSFSPLNY
;
A
#
# COMPACT_ATOMS: atom_id res chain seq x y z
N ALA A 1 11.30 -2.26 4.00
CA ALA A 1 12.27 -1.21 4.26
C ALA A 1 11.74 0.18 3.89
N ARG A 2 11.48 0.46 2.61
CA ARG A 2 11.07 1.78 2.11
C ARG A 2 9.84 2.35 2.80
N GLY A 3 8.77 1.56 2.93
CA GLY A 3 7.55 1.98 3.61
C GLY A 3 7.77 2.35 5.07
N LEU A 4 8.62 1.60 5.78
CA LEU A 4 8.92 1.86 7.19
C LEU A 4 9.71 3.15 7.36
N GLY A 5 10.77 3.35 6.57
CA GLY A 5 11.56 4.59 6.63
C GLY A 5 10.73 5.82 6.26
N SER A 6 9.88 5.71 5.23
CA SER A 6 8.93 6.77 4.85
C SER A 6 7.96 7.10 5.99
N LEU A 7 7.35 6.08 6.61
CA LEU A 7 6.39 6.26 7.70
C LEU A 7 7.01 6.99 8.89
N TYR A 8 8.17 6.53 9.35
CA TYR A 8 8.84 7.11 10.50
C TYR A 8 9.38 8.53 10.23
N ALA A 9 9.82 8.80 9.00
CA ALA A 9 10.22 10.16 8.61
C ALA A 9 9.02 11.12 8.67
N HIS A 10 7.85 10.72 8.13
CA HIS A 10 6.64 11.53 8.20
C HIS A 10 6.08 11.69 9.61
N ALA A 11 6.25 10.69 10.47
CA ALA A 11 5.87 10.77 11.88
C ALA A 11 6.85 11.61 12.73
N ASN A 12 7.89 12.21 12.13
CA ASN A 12 8.97 12.91 12.82
C ASN A 12 9.70 12.05 13.88
N MET A 13 9.74 10.73 13.68
CA MET A 13 10.43 9.78 14.56
C MET A 13 11.86 9.52 14.12
N LEU A 14 12.17 9.77 12.83
CA LEU A 14 13.49 9.62 12.23
C LEU A 14 13.82 10.84 11.38
N THR A 15 15.10 11.19 11.39
CA THR A 15 15.65 12.10 10.39
C THR A 15 15.71 11.43 9.01
N MET A 16 15.87 12.23 7.96
CA MET A 16 16.02 11.67 6.60
C MET A 16 17.29 10.80 6.46
N GLU A 17 18.35 11.11 7.21
CA GLU A 17 19.56 10.30 7.23
C GLU A 17 19.30 8.92 7.86
N GLU A 18 18.59 8.87 9.00
CA GLU A 18 18.24 7.63 9.68
C GLU A 18 17.27 6.79 8.84
N ALA A 19 16.28 7.40 8.20
CA ALA A 19 15.40 6.74 7.23
C ALA A 19 16.20 6.16 6.05
N GLY A 20 17.21 6.89 5.55
CA GLY A 20 18.12 6.44 4.52
C GLY A 20 18.95 5.22 4.93
N LYS A 21 19.37 5.13 6.20
CA LYS A 21 20.04 3.94 6.75
C LYS A 21 19.12 2.73 6.72
N ILE A 22 17.87 2.88 7.16
CA ILE A 22 16.86 1.80 7.08
C ILE A 22 16.68 1.33 5.63
N HIS A 23 16.52 2.26 4.68
CA HIS A 23 16.39 1.91 3.26
C HIS A 23 17.60 1.11 2.76
N SER A 24 18.81 1.52 3.15
CA SER A 24 20.05 0.87 2.71
C SER A 24 20.28 -0.49 3.35
N GLU A 25 20.00 -0.63 4.64
CA GLU A 25 20.30 -1.85 5.41
C GLU A 25 19.31 -2.98 5.13
N TYR A 26 18.03 -2.63 4.96
CA TYR A 26 16.95 -3.61 4.80
C TYR A 26 16.52 -3.86 3.35
N THR A 27 17.24 -3.31 2.37
CA THR A 27 17.05 -3.72 0.97
C THR A 27 17.90 -4.95 0.64
N PRO A 28 17.41 -5.86 -0.21
CA PRO A 28 18.16 -7.06 -0.59
C PRO A 28 19.56 -6.70 -1.10
N ARG A 29 20.57 -7.36 -0.57
CA ARG A 29 21.98 -7.14 -0.90
C ARG A 29 22.50 -5.72 -0.61
N GLY A 30 21.73 -4.89 0.10
CA GLY A 30 22.11 -3.51 0.40
C GLY A 30 22.35 -2.65 -0.85
N TRP A 31 21.68 -2.94 -1.96
CA TRP A 31 21.93 -2.27 -3.24
C TRP A 31 21.71 -0.75 -3.18
N MET A 32 20.86 -0.26 -2.29
CA MET A 32 20.71 1.20 -2.09
C MET A 32 21.92 1.87 -1.42
N LYS A 33 22.90 1.11 -0.91
CA LYS A 33 24.18 1.67 -0.45
C LYS A 33 25.05 2.12 -1.61
N THR A 34 24.98 1.41 -2.72
CA THR A 34 25.75 1.71 -3.94
C THR A 34 25.05 2.73 -4.83
N GLU A 35 23.74 2.77 -4.78
CA GLU A 35 22.88 3.64 -5.60
C GLU A 35 22.44 4.88 -4.80
N LYS A 36 23.42 5.73 -4.41
CA LYS A 36 23.15 6.92 -3.58
C LYS A 36 22.17 7.91 -4.22
N GLU A 37 22.24 8.10 -5.51
CA GLU A 37 21.33 9.01 -6.23
C GLU A 37 19.91 8.46 -6.23
N LEU A 38 19.74 7.16 -6.41
CA LEU A 38 18.44 6.51 -6.31
C LEU A 38 17.87 6.63 -4.89
N LEU A 39 18.69 6.45 -3.86
CA LEU A 39 18.27 6.62 -2.47
C LEU A 39 17.74 8.05 -2.23
N LEU A 40 18.48 9.06 -2.66
CA LEU A 40 18.07 10.48 -2.52
C LEU A 40 16.78 10.77 -3.30
N PHE A 41 16.65 10.24 -4.51
CA PHE A 41 15.44 10.37 -5.32
C PHE A 41 14.23 9.76 -4.62
N GLU A 42 14.35 8.53 -4.12
CA GLU A 42 13.29 7.83 -3.38
C GLU A 42 12.88 8.60 -2.12
N GLN A 43 13.83 9.12 -1.36
CA GLN A 43 13.55 9.92 -0.17
C GLN A 43 12.81 11.22 -0.51
N GLN A 44 13.22 11.92 -1.57
CA GLN A 44 12.52 13.13 -2.04
C GLN A 44 11.10 12.81 -2.53
N LEU A 45 10.91 11.67 -3.20
CA LEU A 45 9.60 11.21 -3.65
C LEU A 45 8.66 10.99 -2.45
N TYR A 46 9.13 10.31 -1.42
CA TYR A 46 8.33 10.03 -0.23
C TYR A 46 7.99 11.30 0.55
N LEU A 47 8.90 12.27 0.63
CA LEU A 47 8.61 13.56 1.26
C LEU A 47 7.52 14.34 0.53
N ARG A 48 7.50 14.28 -0.80
CA ARG A 48 6.48 14.97 -1.62
C ARG A 48 5.14 14.26 -1.63
N GLN A 49 5.12 12.95 -1.35
CA GLN A 49 3.94 12.10 -1.43
C GLN A 49 3.79 11.29 -0.13
N PRO A 50 3.25 11.93 0.93
CA PRO A 50 2.99 11.23 2.19
C PRO A 50 2.13 9.99 1.96
N GLY A 51 2.53 8.86 2.56
CA GLY A 51 1.84 7.59 2.40
C GLY A 51 2.22 6.78 1.14
N TYR A 52 2.98 7.35 0.19
CA TYR A 52 3.38 6.63 -1.01
C TYR A 52 4.16 5.35 -0.70
N GLY A 53 5.15 5.43 0.21
CA GLY A 53 5.97 4.26 0.58
C GLY A 53 5.18 3.14 1.24
N THR A 54 4.14 3.46 2.00
CA THR A 54 3.28 2.47 2.67
C THR A 54 2.17 1.94 1.77
N SER A 55 1.80 2.66 0.70
CA SER A 55 0.71 2.29 -0.21
C SER A 55 0.93 0.92 -0.88
N TYR A 56 2.18 0.53 -1.13
CA TYR A 56 2.50 -0.79 -1.67
C TYR A 56 2.10 -1.92 -0.74
N ILE A 57 2.26 -1.75 0.57
CA ILE A 57 1.92 -2.77 1.57
C ILE A 57 0.41 -2.79 1.79
N THR A 58 -0.19 -1.63 2.00
CA THR A 58 -1.63 -1.52 2.24
C THR A 58 -2.44 -1.92 1.01
N GLY A 59 -2.02 -1.51 -0.18
CA GLY A 59 -2.67 -1.89 -1.43
C GLY A 59 -2.59 -3.39 -1.68
N LYS A 60 -1.39 -3.99 -1.47
CA LYS A 60 -1.24 -5.44 -1.57
C LYS A 60 -2.18 -6.18 -0.62
N TYR A 61 -2.21 -5.79 0.65
CA TYR A 61 -3.07 -6.39 1.66
C TYR A 61 -4.56 -6.32 1.26
N LEU A 62 -5.04 -5.15 0.86
CA LEU A 62 -6.45 -4.95 0.47
C LEU A 62 -6.82 -5.74 -0.79
N ILE A 63 -5.92 -5.83 -1.78
CA ILE A 63 -6.14 -6.63 -2.99
C ILE A 63 -6.16 -8.12 -2.67
N GLU A 64 -5.28 -8.60 -1.81
CA GLU A 64 -5.26 -10.00 -1.38
C GLU A 64 -6.53 -10.36 -0.59
N GLU A 65 -7.00 -9.47 0.28
CA GLU A 65 -8.26 -9.65 1.02
C GLU A 65 -9.45 -9.72 0.04
N MET A 66 -9.52 -8.83 -0.93
CA MET A 66 -10.54 -8.83 -1.97
C MET A 66 -10.49 -10.11 -2.82
N MET A 67 -9.30 -10.56 -3.20
CA MET A 67 -9.12 -11.80 -3.96
C MET A 67 -9.59 -13.03 -3.18
N MET A 68 -9.30 -13.09 -1.87
CA MET A 68 -9.78 -14.18 -1.02
C MET A 68 -11.30 -14.18 -0.89
N GLU A 69 -11.94 -13.02 -0.87
CA GLU A 69 -13.38 -12.89 -0.80
C GLU A 69 -14.05 -13.33 -2.11
N GLU A 70 -13.54 -12.88 -3.25
CA GLU A 70 -14.00 -13.35 -4.57
C GLU A 70 -13.85 -14.87 -4.73
N ALA A 71 -12.72 -15.42 -4.30
CA ALA A 71 -12.49 -16.86 -4.35
C ALA A 71 -13.47 -17.65 -3.48
N LYS A 72 -13.95 -17.10 -2.35
CA LYS A 72 -14.98 -17.74 -1.52
C LYS A 72 -16.37 -17.62 -2.12
N ASN A 73 -16.66 -16.50 -2.79
CA ASN A 73 -17.98 -16.25 -3.38
C ASN A 73 -18.23 -17.12 -4.62
N ASP A 74 -17.18 -17.44 -5.38
CA ASP A 74 -17.29 -18.28 -6.59
C ASP A 74 -16.15 -19.32 -6.66
N GLU A 75 -16.13 -20.23 -5.69
CA GLU A 75 -15.08 -21.26 -5.59
C GLU A 75 -14.88 -22.09 -6.87
N VAL A 76 -15.97 -22.35 -7.59
CA VAL A 76 -15.97 -23.23 -8.77
C VAL A 76 -15.35 -22.55 -10.00
N ASN A 77 -15.62 -21.26 -10.20
CA ASN A 77 -15.23 -20.55 -11.40
C ASN A 77 -14.12 -19.53 -11.15
N PHE A 78 -13.64 -19.38 -9.92
CA PHE A 78 -12.58 -18.46 -9.58
C PHE A 78 -11.29 -18.81 -10.32
N THR A 79 -10.69 -17.81 -10.94
CA THR A 79 -9.31 -17.87 -11.42
C THR A 79 -8.62 -16.52 -11.18
N VAL A 80 -7.33 -16.57 -10.91
CA VAL A 80 -6.52 -15.36 -10.72
C VAL A 80 -6.61 -14.44 -11.94
N LYS A 81 -6.66 -15.02 -13.14
CA LYS A 81 -6.83 -14.25 -14.38
C LYS A 81 -8.14 -13.46 -14.37
N LYS A 82 -9.27 -14.12 -14.12
CA LYS A 82 -10.60 -13.45 -14.06
C LYS A 82 -10.61 -12.34 -13.03
N PHE A 83 -10.02 -12.59 -11.85
CA PHE A 83 -9.93 -11.60 -10.80
C PHE A 83 -9.20 -10.33 -11.27
N PHE A 84 -8.03 -10.47 -11.89
CA PHE A 84 -7.30 -9.31 -12.40
C PHE A 84 -7.96 -8.65 -13.62
N ASP A 85 -8.62 -9.40 -14.47
CA ASP A 85 -9.43 -8.85 -15.55
C ASP A 85 -10.58 -7.98 -14.98
N SER A 86 -11.22 -8.43 -13.91
CA SER A 86 -12.28 -7.67 -13.22
C SER A 86 -11.74 -6.40 -12.56
N ILE A 87 -10.62 -6.47 -11.84
CA ILE A 87 -9.96 -5.28 -11.27
C ILE A 87 -9.66 -4.26 -12.37
N ASN A 88 -9.11 -4.71 -13.49
CA ASN A 88 -8.79 -3.81 -14.59
C ASN A 88 -10.04 -3.18 -15.22
N SER A 89 -11.17 -3.86 -15.19
CA SER A 89 -12.43 -3.38 -15.77
C SER A 89 -13.11 -2.29 -14.93
N ILE A 90 -12.95 -2.32 -13.60
CA ILE A 90 -13.53 -1.29 -12.72
C ILE A 90 -12.75 0.03 -12.76
N GLY A 91 -11.55 0.02 -13.32
CA GLY A 91 -10.73 1.22 -13.50
C GLY A 91 -9.88 1.59 -12.28
N ASN A 92 -9.29 2.78 -12.33
CA ASN A 92 -8.36 3.25 -11.31
C ASN A 92 -9.10 3.98 -10.18
N ILE A 93 -9.71 3.21 -9.29
CA ILE A 93 -10.41 3.69 -8.10
C ILE A 93 -9.75 3.14 -6.82
N PRO A 94 -10.01 3.73 -5.64
CA PRO A 94 -9.52 3.17 -4.37
C PRO A 94 -9.92 1.72 -4.20
N VAL A 95 -8.98 0.88 -3.74
CA VAL A 95 -9.19 -0.58 -3.63
C VAL A 95 -10.43 -0.93 -2.81
N SER A 96 -10.72 -0.20 -1.73
CA SER A 96 -11.90 -0.42 -0.90
C SER A 96 -13.23 -0.20 -1.63
N LEU A 97 -13.27 0.74 -2.58
CA LEU A 97 -14.44 0.95 -3.44
C LEU A 97 -14.53 -0.13 -4.50
N GLY A 98 -13.40 -0.51 -5.10
CA GLY A 98 -13.34 -1.63 -6.05
C GLY A 98 -13.74 -2.96 -5.41
N SER A 99 -13.31 -3.18 -4.17
CA SER A 99 -13.74 -4.35 -3.40
C SER A 99 -15.26 -4.39 -3.21
N TRP A 100 -15.85 -3.25 -2.83
CA TRP A 100 -17.31 -3.18 -2.68
C TRP A 100 -18.05 -3.40 -4.01
N GLU A 101 -17.56 -2.83 -5.09
CA GLU A 101 -18.17 -2.99 -6.43
C GLU A 101 -18.11 -4.46 -6.90
N MET A 102 -16.97 -5.12 -6.73
CA MET A 102 -16.76 -6.49 -7.18
C MET A 102 -17.48 -7.52 -6.30
N THR A 103 -17.38 -7.38 -4.98
CA THR A 103 -17.86 -8.39 -4.03
C THR A 103 -19.24 -8.09 -3.47
N GLY A 104 -19.75 -6.88 -3.63
CA GLY A 104 -20.96 -6.40 -2.97
C GLY A 104 -20.78 -6.15 -1.47
N ASN A 105 -19.60 -6.42 -0.89
CA ASN A 105 -19.32 -6.31 0.53
C ASN A 105 -18.55 -5.00 0.87
N PRO A 106 -19.16 -4.07 1.61
CA PRO A 106 -18.52 -2.80 1.96
C PRO A 106 -17.55 -2.90 3.16
N LYS A 107 -17.11 -4.09 3.55
CA LYS A 107 -16.31 -4.33 4.77
C LYS A 107 -15.05 -3.46 4.81
N GLN A 108 -14.28 -3.42 3.72
CA GLN A 108 -13.05 -2.61 3.65
C GLN A 108 -13.36 -1.11 3.78
N LEU A 109 -14.41 -0.64 3.11
CA LEU A 109 -14.85 0.76 3.18
C LEU A 109 -15.32 1.13 4.59
N LYS A 110 -16.12 0.28 5.22
CA LYS A 110 -16.57 0.49 6.61
C LYS A 110 -15.38 0.54 7.57
N SER A 111 -14.42 -0.37 7.45
CA SER A 111 -13.22 -0.36 8.29
C SER A 111 -12.43 0.95 8.20
N ILE A 112 -12.36 1.56 7.01
CA ILE A 112 -11.73 2.85 6.83
C ILE A 112 -12.55 3.95 7.51
N ILE A 113 -13.87 3.98 7.29
CA ILE A 113 -14.76 4.98 7.89
C ILE A 113 -14.72 4.90 9.41
N ASP A 114 -14.78 3.71 9.98
CA ASP A 114 -14.78 3.47 11.43
C ASP A 114 -13.43 3.84 12.07
N SER A 115 -12.34 3.79 11.30
CA SER A 115 -11.01 4.22 11.77
C SER A 115 -10.84 5.75 11.81
N PHE A 116 -11.74 6.50 11.17
CA PHE A 116 -11.74 7.96 11.22
C PHE A 116 -12.24 8.43 12.58
N SER A 117 -11.32 8.70 13.51
CA SER A 117 -11.64 9.55 14.66
C SER A 117 -11.73 11.00 14.17
N PRO A 118 -12.82 11.73 14.43
CA PRO A 118 -12.85 13.16 14.14
C PRO A 118 -11.70 13.81 14.92
N LEU A 119 -10.79 14.46 14.20
CA LEU A 119 -9.76 15.29 14.81
C LEU A 119 -10.50 16.39 15.59
N ASN A 120 -10.47 16.30 16.91
CA ASN A 120 -10.89 17.40 17.76
C ASN A 120 -9.85 18.51 17.61
N TYR A 121 -10.14 19.49 16.76
CA TYR A 121 -9.39 20.75 16.69
C TYR A 121 -9.79 21.67 17.84
#